data_979b61d7d9a09ce50fc87647368356fd
#
_entry.id   979b61d7d9a09ce50fc87647368356fd
#
_cell.length_a   1.000
_cell.length_b   1.000
_cell.length_c   1.000
_cell.angle_alpha   90.00
_cell.angle_beta   90.00
_cell.angle_gamma   90.00
#
_symmetry.space_group_name_H-M   'P 1'
#
loop_
_entity.id
_entity.type
_entity.pdbx_description
1 polymer ?
#
loop_
_entity_poly.entity_id
_entity_poly.type
_entity_poly.pdbx_seq_one_letter_code
_entity_poly.pdbx_strand_id
1 'polypeptide(L)'
;DFLCTEEAVRAMFADQRDVSGDVEVLDEFGLDVLNQDTIKGYRIVFEQLHSGHPWNALENDEFLMKLRAAAKNKNGTLSPTIAGLLFFGEAYHITEIFPNYFLDYREECDDKAVRWLFRTHSNEGDWSGNIYDFFCKVRTRMDDDVAVPFANRRNGYRVDRVDVHDAL
;
A
#
# COMPACT_ATOMS: atom_id res chain seq x y z
N ASP A 1 -5.91 -22.38 -33.62
CA ASP A 1 -5.80 -23.00 -32.29
C ASP A 1 -4.50 -22.54 -31.67
N PHE A 2 -4.60 -21.64 -30.70
CA PHE A 2 -3.44 -21.27 -29.87
C PHE A 2 -3.32 -22.32 -28.76
N LEU A 3 -2.35 -23.20 -28.88
CA LEU A 3 -1.96 -24.08 -27.80
C LEU A 3 -1.15 -23.29 -26.78
N CYS A 4 -1.59 -23.27 -25.52
CA CYS A 4 -0.79 -22.70 -24.43
C CYS A 4 0.54 -23.45 -24.31
N THR A 5 1.62 -22.71 -24.06
CA THR A 5 2.91 -23.34 -23.73
C THR A 5 2.80 -24.09 -22.40
N GLU A 6 3.62 -25.14 -22.22
CA GLU A 6 3.66 -25.87 -20.93
C GLU A 6 3.94 -24.93 -19.75
N GLU A 7 4.70 -23.88 -19.95
CA GLU A 7 5.03 -22.88 -18.95
C GLU A 7 3.80 -22.04 -18.58
N ALA A 8 2.96 -21.64 -19.54
CA ALA A 8 1.69 -20.95 -19.29
C ALA A 8 0.69 -21.86 -18.54
N VAL A 9 0.65 -23.15 -18.88
CA VAL A 9 -0.21 -24.12 -18.18
C VAL A 9 0.26 -24.33 -16.74
N ARG A 10 1.58 -24.40 -16.48
CA ARG A 10 2.13 -24.50 -15.13
C ARG A 10 1.84 -23.22 -14.30
N ALA A 11 1.95 -22.05 -14.92
CA ALA A 11 1.58 -20.78 -14.25
C ALA A 11 0.10 -20.76 -13.88
N MET A 12 -0.81 -21.18 -14.77
CA MET A 12 -2.24 -21.31 -14.48
C MET A 12 -2.53 -22.28 -13.33
N PHE A 13 -1.80 -23.40 -13.24
CA PHE A 13 -1.95 -24.34 -12.11
C PHE A 13 -1.36 -23.78 -10.80
N ALA A 14 -0.29 -22.98 -10.87
CA ALA A 14 0.25 -22.29 -9.70
C ALA A 14 -0.72 -21.23 -9.15
N ASP A 15 -1.51 -20.60 -10.02
CA ASP A 15 -2.55 -19.62 -9.63
C ASP A 15 -3.81 -20.28 -9.04
N GLN A 16 -3.98 -21.61 -9.17
CA GLN A 16 -5.07 -22.39 -8.56
C GLN A 16 -4.80 -22.68 -7.06
N ARG A 17 -4.32 -21.70 -6.29
CA ARG A 17 -4.23 -21.86 -4.85
C ARG A 17 -5.60 -21.64 -4.22
N ASP A 18 -6.06 -22.59 -3.38
CA ASP A 18 -7.30 -22.46 -2.59
C ASP A 18 -7.24 -21.32 -1.57
N VAL A 19 -6.03 -20.77 -1.32
CA VAL A 19 -5.77 -19.67 -0.40
C VAL A 19 -4.98 -18.60 -1.13
N SER A 20 -5.44 -17.34 -1.03
CA SER A 20 -4.74 -16.19 -1.58
C SER A 20 -3.31 -16.12 -1.02
N GLY A 21 -2.31 -15.93 -1.89
CA GLY A 21 -0.90 -15.91 -1.49
C GLY A 21 -0.55 -14.77 -0.52
N ASP A 22 -1.33 -13.70 -0.52
CA ASP A 22 -1.15 -12.51 0.33
C ASP A 22 -1.37 -12.80 1.83
N VAL A 23 -2.15 -13.83 2.19
CA VAL A 23 -2.33 -14.24 3.60
C VAL A 23 -1.31 -15.27 4.08
N GLU A 24 -0.36 -15.67 3.23
CA GLU A 24 0.74 -16.57 3.60
C GLU A 24 1.60 -15.92 4.69
N VAL A 25 1.90 -16.69 5.74
CA VAL A 25 2.67 -16.22 6.90
C VAL A 25 4.16 -16.40 6.62
N LEU A 26 4.92 -15.36 6.83
CA LEU A 26 6.36 -15.35 6.67
C LEU A 26 7.03 -15.82 7.98
N ASP A 27 7.11 -17.13 8.17
CA ASP A 27 7.56 -17.79 9.41
C ASP A 27 8.97 -17.33 9.88
N GLU A 28 9.80 -16.85 8.96
CA GLU A 28 11.19 -16.43 9.21
C GLU A 28 11.31 -15.00 9.74
N PHE A 29 10.22 -14.21 9.68
CA PHE A 29 10.20 -12.81 10.10
C PHE A 29 9.39 -12.59 11.37
N GLY A 30 9.90 -11.70 12.24
CA GLY A 30 9.12 -11.11 13.33
C GLY A 30 8.36 -9.87 12.89
N LEU A 31 7.58 -9.27 13.79
CA LEU A 31 6.86 -8.00 13.50
C LEU A 31 7.78 -6.77 13.45
N ASP A 32 9.04 -6.91 13.83
CA ASP A 32 10.08 -5.88 13.76
C ASP A 32 10.45 -5.46 12.34
N VAL A 33 10.13 -6.28 11.33
CA VAL A 33 10.28 -5.93 9.90
C VAL A 33 9.22 -4.93 9.40
N LEU A 34 8.17 -4.71 10.20
CA LEU A 34 7.11 -3.75 9.89
C LEU A 34 7.47 -2.36 10.43
N ASN A 35 7.29 -1.34 9.60
CA ASN A 35 7.54 0.04 9.97
C ASN A 35 6.49 0.53 10.97
N GLN A 36 6.95 0.86 12.18
CA GLN A 36 6.06 1.27 13.27
C GLN A 36 5.40 2.62 13.05
N ASP A 37 6.04 3.52 12.31
CA ASP A 37 5.48 4.85 12.03
C ASP A 37 4.39 4.75 10.96
N THR A 38 4.56 3.87 9.97
CA THR A 38 3.51 3.52 9.00
C THR A 38 2.28 2.95 9.72
N ILE A 39 2.48 2.00 10.65
CA ILE A 39 1.38 1.40 11.43
C ILE A 39 0.65 2.46 12.26
N LYS A 40 1.38 3.36 12.94
CA LYS A 40 0.79 4.47 13.71
C LYS A 40 -0.02 5.41 12.81
N GLY A 41 0.55 5.79 11.66
CA GLY A 41 -0.11 6.63 10.67
C GLY A 41 -1.43 6.01 10.18
N TYR A 42 -1.40 4.72 9.83
CA TYR A 42 -2.59 3.98 9.43
C TYR A 42 -3.65 3.94 10.53
N ARG A 43 -3.26 3.69 11.79
CA ARG A 43 -4.19 3.67 12.92
C ARG A 43 -4.88 5.00 13.15
N ILE A 44 -4.15 6.12 13.01
CA ILE A 44 -4.73 7.46 13.12
C ILE A 44 -5.81 7.67 12.06
N VAL A 45 -5.52 7.32 10.81
CA VAL A 45 -6.48 7.44 9.70
C VAL A 45 -7.67 6.49 9.93
N PHE A 46 -7.43 5.25 10.36
CA PHE A 46 -8.48 4.30 10.68
C PHE A 46 -9.42 4.82 11.78
N GLU A 47 -8.89 5.41 12.86
CA GLU A 47 -9.68 5.99 13.93
C GLU A 47 -10.53 7.19 13.46
N GLN A 48 -9.96 8.04 12.60
CA GLN A 48 -10.68 9.19 12.02
C GLN A 48 -11.86 8.75 11.15
N LEU A 49 -11.65 7.73 10.31
CA LEU A 49 -12.67 7.22 9.40
C LEU A 49 -13.69 6.31 10.10
N HIS A 50 -13.28 5.63 11.17
CA HIS A 50 -14.08 4.66 11.89
C HIS A 50 -14.15 4.99 13.40
N SER A 51 -14.58 6.22 13.71
CA SER A 51 -14.72 6.68 15.10
C SER A 51 -15.63 5.74 15.91
N GLY A 52 -15.15 5.31 17.08
CA GLY A 52 -15.87 4.39 17.95
C GLY A 52 -15.82 2.91 17.52
N HIS A 53 -15.05 2.57 16.49
CA HIS A 53 -14.89 1.16 16.11
C HIS A 53 -14.15 0.37 17.20
N PRO A 54 -14.57 -0.88 17.53
CA PRO A 54 -13.95 -1.66 18.61
C PRO A 54 -12.44 -1.91 18.41
N TRP A 55 -11.96 -1.91 17.17
CA TRP A 55 -10.55 -2.13 16.86
C TRP A 55 -9.65 -0.95 17.26
N ASN A 56 -10.21 0.24 17.48
CA ASN A 56 -9.44 1.40 17.93
C ASN A 56 -8.82 1.19 19.33
N ALA A 57 -9.45 0.34 20.16
CA ALA A 57 -8.98 0.00 21.50
C ALA A 57 -7.98 -1.17 21.54
N LEU A 58 -7.73 -1.83 20.41
CA LEU A 58 -6.82 -2.98 20.36
C LEU A 58 -5.34 -2.53 20.40
N GLU A 59 -4.50 -3.36 21.03
CA GLU A 59 -3.06 -3.24 20.90
C GLU A 59 -2.61 -3.48 19.44
N ASN A 60 -1.40 -3.05 19.07
CA ASN A 60 -0.90 -3.13 17.70
C ASN A 60 -0.95 -4.54 17.12
N ASP A 61 -0.52 -5.53 17.91
CA ASP A 61 -0.45 -6.93 17.50
C ASP A 61 -1.83 -7.49 17.16
N GLU A 62 -2.82 -7.21 18.03
CA GLU A 62 -4.20 -7.64 17.80
C GLU A 62 -4.84 -6.90 16.61
N PHE A 63 -4.54 -5.62 16.47
CA PHE A 63 -5.00 -4.83 15.34
C PHE A 63 -4.46 -5.37 14.01
N LEU A 64 -3.15 -5.66 13.93
CA LEU A 64 -2.52 -6.25 12.74
C LEU A 64 -3.10 -7.64 12.43
N MET A 65 -3.40 -8.46 13.45
CA MET A 65 -4.08 -9.74 13.24
C MET A 65 -5.50 -9.55 12.66
N LYS A 66 -6.26 -8.57 13.14
CA LYS A 66 -7.60 -8.27 12.59
C LYS A 66 -7.55 -7.82 11.14
N LEU A 67 -6.52 -7.06 10.77
CA LEU A 67 -6.26 -6.66 9.38
C LEU A 67 -5.71 -7.80 8.52
N ARG A 68 -5.37 -8.95 9.11
CA ARG A 68 -4.62 -10.03 8.47
C ARG A 68 -3.23 -9.61 7.96
N ALA A 69 -2.69 -8.53 8.48
CA ALA A 69 -1.32 -8.11 8.24
C ALA A 69 -0.30 -8.95 9.04
N ALA A 70 -0.75 -9.59 10.12
CA ALA A 70 0.01 -10.54 10.91
C ALA A 70 -0.83 -11.75 11.29
N ALA A 71 -0.18 -12.89 11.48
CA ALA A 71 -0.82 -14.12 11.95
C ALA A 71 0.17 -14.93 12.79
N LYS A 72 -0.36 -15.90 13.56
CA LYS A 72 0.49 -16.82 14.31
C LYS A 72 1.12 -17.81 13.34
N ASN A 73 2.44 -17.91 13.41
CA ASN A 73 3.20 -18.91 12.68
C ASN A 73 3.08 -20.30 13.33
N LYS A 74 3.76 -21.30 12.76
CA LYS A 74 3.75 -22.69 13.24
C LYS A 74 4.26 -22.86 14.68
N ASN A 75 5.08 -21.91 15.16
CA ASN A 75 5.64 -21.90 16.50
C ASN A 75 4.74 -21.15 17.52
N GLY A 76 3.62 -20.57 17.06
CA GLY A 76 2.71 -19.79 17.88
C GLY A 76 3.13 -18.34 18.11
N THR A 77 4.25 -17.88 17.53
CA THR A 77 4.68 -16.49 17.53
C THR A 77 4.00 -15.70 16.42
N LEU A 78 3.90 -14.39 16.58
CA LEU A 78 3.36 -13.51 15.55
C LEU A 78 4.41 -13.24 14.49
N SER A 79 4.01 -13.44 13.24
CA SER A 79 4.81 -13.13 12.07
C SER A 79 3.96 -12.34 11.06
N PRO A 80 4.57 -11.49 10.23
CA PRO A 80 3.85 -10.79 9.19
C PRO A 80 3.33 -11.77 8.14
N THR A 81 2.21 -11.43 7.52
CA THR A 81 1.80 -12.05 6.26
C THR A 81 2.48 -11.35 5.09
N ILE A 82 2.40 -11.94 3.90
CA ILE A 82 2.87 -11.27 2.67
C ILE A 82 2.18 -9.91 2.51
N ALA A 83 0.85 -9.84 2.68
CA ALA A 83 0.12 -8.58 2.64
C ALA A 83 0.62 -7.59 3.69
N GLY A 84 0.85 -8.04 4.93
CA GLY A 84 1.36 -7.20 6.00
C GLY A 84 2.75 -6.64 5.70
N LEU A 85 3.66 -7.46 5.18
CA LEU A 85 4.99 -7.03 4.78
C LEU A 85 4.93 -6.00 3.64
N LEU A 86 4.17 -6.27 2.58
CA LEU A 86 4.04 -5.34 1.45
C LEU A 86 3.41 -4.00 1.86
N PHE A 87 2.46 -4.02 2.79
CA PHE A 87 1.67 -2.85 3.16
C PHE A 87 2.33 -2.00 4.25
N PHE A 88 3.07 -2.61 5.18
CA PHE A 88 3.65 -1.96 6.34
C PHE A 88 5.17 -2.18 6.50
N GLY A 89 5.81 -3.00 5.67
CA GLY A 89 7.21 -3.35 5.81
C GLY A 89 8.17 -2.24 5.36
N GLU A 90 9.45 -2.47 5.60
CA GLU A 90 10.53 -1.68 5.01
C GLU A 90 10.93 -2.24 3.65
N ALA A 91 11.26 -1.37 2.69
CA ALA A 91 11.56 -1.76 1.31
C ALA A 91 12.65 -2.84 1.21
N TYR A 92 13.67 -2.78 2.08
CA TYR A 92 14.75 -3.76 2.06
C TYR A 92 14.28 -5.16 2.49
N HIS A 93 13.36 -5.28 3.46
CA HIS A 93 12.75 -6.56 3.83
C HIS A 93 11.77 -7.05 2.76
N ILE A 94 11.02 -6.13 2.14
CA ILE A 94 10.14 -6.49 1.03
C ILE A 94 10.94 -7.08 -0.12
N THR A 95 12.10 -6.48 -0.46
CA THR A 95 12.95 -6.95 -1.57
C THR A 95 13.71 -8.25 -1.27
N GLU A 96 13.87 -8.63 0.00
CA GLU A 96 14.38 -9.97 0.37
C GLU A 96 13.44 -11.07 -0.14
N ILE A 97 12.12 -10.86 -0.05
CA ILE A 97 11.11 -11.83 -0.50
C ILE A 97 10.71 -11.60 -1.97
N PHE A 98 10.61 -10.35 -2.37
CA PHE A 98 10.20 -9.93 -3.70
C PHE A 98 11.29 -9.09 -4.38
N PRO A 99 12.35 -9.71 -4.97
CA PRO A 99 13.48 -8.98 -5.53
C PRO A 99 13.12 -7.98 -6.63
N ASN A 100 11.98 -8.18 -7.29
CA ASN A 100 11.48 -7.29 -8.35
C ASN A 100 10.47 -6.25 -7.85
N TYR A 101 10.28 -6.14 -6.52
CA TYR A 101 9.38 -5.14 -5.96
C TYR A 101 9.87 -3.74 -6.30
N PHE A 102 9.01 -2.97 -6.95
CA PHE A 102 9.31 -1.60 -7.32
C PHE A 102 8.02 -0.81 -7.52
N LEU A 103 7.84 0.24 -6.72
CA LEU A 103 6.77 1.23 -6.90
C LEU A 103 7.40 2.49 -7.50
N ASP A 104 6.77 3.08 -8.50
CA ASP A 104 7.26 4.29 -9.18
C ASP A 104 6.09 5.16 -9.63
N TYR A 105 6.04 6.38 -9.16
CA TYR A 105 5.09 7.39 -9.59
C TYR A 105 5.83 8.53 -10.26
N ARG A 106 5.34 8.97 -11.42
CA ARG A 106 5.93 10.05 -12.22
C ARG A 106 4.85 10.97 -12.74
N GLU A 107 5.14 12.24 -12.70
CA GLU A 107 4.36 13.26 -13.39
C GLU A 107 5.10 13.67 -14.65
N GLU A 108 4.48 13.45 -15.80
CA GLU A 108 5.04 13.84 -17.09
C GLU A 108 4.88 15.35 -17.31
N CYS A 109 5.81 15.92 -18.07
CA CYS A 109 5.77 17.32 -18.49
C CYS A 109 5.59 17.39 -20.01
N ASP A 110 4.79 18.33 -20.47
CA ASP A 110 4.63 18.61 -21.91
C ASP A 110 5.92 19.10 -22.56
N ASP A 111 6.80 19.74 -21.76
CA ASP A 111 8.13 20.14 -22.24
C ASP A 111 9.07 18.92 -22.33
N LYS A 112 9.43 18.55 -23.54
CA LYS A 112 10.34 17.43 -23.82
C LYS A 112 11.75 17.61 -23.27
N ALA A 113 12.14 18.83 -22.87
CA ALA A 113 13.42 19.10 -22.21
C ALA A 113 13.40 18.71 -20.72
N VAL A 114 12.22 18.60 -20.14
CA VAL A 114 12.03 18.21 -18.73
C VAL A 114 11.58 16.74 -18.71
N ARG A 115 12.32 15.90 -18.00
CA ARG A 115 12.09 14.47 -18.00
C ARG A 115 10.81 14.09 -17.20
N TRP A 116 10.56 14.78 -16.07
CA TRP A 116 9.36 14.68 -15.23
C TRP A 116 9.29 15.90 -14.31
N LEU A 117 8.06 16.26 -13.92
CA LEU A 117 7.82 17.33 -12.94
C LEU A 117 8.06 16.85 -11.51
N PHE A 118 7.62 15.63 -11.22
CA PHE A 118 7.79 14.98 -9.93
C PHE A 118 8.00 13.48 -10.15
N ARG A 119 8.77 12.85 -9.27
CA ARG A 119 8.93 11.41 -9.22
C ARG A 119 9.15 10.97 -7.78
N THR A 120 8.53 9.86 -7.39
CA THR A 120 8.86 9.13 -6.16
C THR A 120 8.83 7.63 -6.43
N HIS A 121 9.72 6.88 -5.77
CA HIS A 121 9.79 5.43 -5.94
C HIS A 121 10.24 4.72 -4.65
N SER A 122 9.93 3.42 -4.54
CA SER A 122 10.16 2.63 -3.32
C SER A 122 11.62 2.51 -2.89
N ASN A 123 12.59 2.78 -3.77
CA ASN A 123 14.02 2.63 -3.50
C ASN A 123 14.74 3.98 -3.26
N GLU A 124 14.03 5.02 -2.83
CA GLU A 124 14.65 6.32 -2.50
C GLU A 124 15.47 6.26 -1.22
N GLY A 125 15.04 5.44 -0.25
CA GLY A 125 15.76 5.22 1.00
C GLY A 125 15.51 6.29 2.08
N ASP A 126 14.67 7.29 1.80
CA ASP A 126 14.27 8.35 2.75
C ASP A 126 12.89 8.10 3.37
N TRP A 127 12.23 7.04 2.99
CA TRP A 127 10.94 6.58 3.49
C TRP A 127 10.85 5.05 3.42
N SER A 128 9.81 4.45 4.02
CA SER A 128 9.68 2.99 4.17
C SER A 128 9.69 2.21 2.84
N GLY A 129 9.23 2.81 1.76
CA GLY A 129 9.10 2.16 0.45
C GLY A 129 7.93 1.18 0.34
N ASN A 130 7.06 1.07 1.36
CA ASN A 130 5.90 0.18 1.36
C ASN A 130 4.70 0.77 0.59
N ILE A 131 3.69 -0.07 0.39
CA ILE A 131 2.49 0.31 -0.40
C ILE A 131 1.70 1.44 0.28
N TYR A 132 1.54 1.41 1.62
CA TYR A 132 0.72 2.41 2.30
C TYR A 132 1.35 3.81 2.26
N ASP A 133 2.63 3.90 2.58
CA ASP A 133 3.32 5.20 2.55
C ASP A 133 3.46 5.73 1.12
N PHE A 134 3.66 4.82 0.13
CA PHE A 134 3.61 5.20 -1.28
C PHE A 134 2.25 5.81 -1.66
N PHE A 135 1.17 5.14 -1.31
CA PHE A 135 -0.19 5.66 -1.54
C PHE A 135 -0.37 7.04 -0.91
N CYS A 136 0.04 7.22 0.36
CA CYS A 136 -0.07 8.50 1.05
C CYS A 136 0.74 9.60 0.36
N LYS A 137 1.98 9.31 -0.06
CA LYS A 137 2.84 10.26 -0.80
C LYS A 137 2.21 10.69 -2.13
N VAL A 138 1.78 9.71 -2.93
CA VAL A 138 1.15 9.96 -4.24
C VAL A 138 -0.14 10.76 -4.07
N ARG A 139 -1.00 10.35 -3.13
CA ARG A 139 -2.27 11.04 -2.85
C ARG A 139 -2.03 12.49 -2.44
N THR A 140 -1.11 12.74 -1.51
CA THR A 140 -0.77 14.11 -1.08
C THR A 140 -0.30 14.95 -2.26
N ARG A 141 0.56 14.38 -3.11
CA ARG A 141 1.06 15.07 -4.31
C ARG A 141 -0.06 15.39 -5.30
N MET A 142 -0.96 14.43 -5.56
CA MET A 142 -2.11 14.66 -6.44
C MET A 142 -3.08 15.71 -5.88
N ASP A 143 -3.28 15.73 -4.56
CA ASP A 143 -4.10 16.73 -3.89
C ASP A 143 -3.53 18.16 -4.02
N ASP A 144 -2.19 18.29 -3.99
CA ASP A 144 -1.50 19.57 -4.14
C ASP A 144 -1.58 20.08 -5.60
N ASP A 145 -1.50 19.19 -6.59
CA ASP A 145 -1.52 19.56 -8.01
C ASP A 145 -2.92 19.83 -8.56
N VAL A 146 -3.97 19.28 -7.94
CA VAL A 146 -5.35 19.67 -8.25
C VAL A 146 -5.61 21.06 -7.64
N ALA A 147 -5.00 22.09 -8.23
CA ALA A 147 -5.42 23.47 -8.03
C ALA A 147 -6.88 23.59 -8.49
N VAL A 148 -7.81 23.47 -7.56
CA VAL A 148 -9.22 23.76 -7.85
C VAL A 148 -9.29 25.22 -8.25
N PRO A 149 -9.59 25.59 -9.53
CA PRO A 149 -9.91 26.95 -9.86
C PRO A 149 -10.99 27.40 -8.91
N PHE A 150 -10.91 28.63 -8.40
CA PHE A 150 -11.97 29.25 -7.59
C PHE A 150 -13.22 29.41 -8.47
N ALA A 151 -13.91 28.33 -8.76
CA ALA A 151 -15.16 28.31 -9.47
C ALA A 151 -16.28 28.22 -8.45
N ASN A 152 -16.78 29.39 -8.03
CA ASN A 152 -18.05 29.45 -7.36
C ASN A 152 -19.14 29.01 -8.39
N ARG A 153 -19.82 27.91 -8.12
CA ARG A 153 -21.12 27.68 -8.79
C ARG A 153 -22.00 28.89 -8.55
N ARG A 154 -22.81 29.22 -9.51
CA ARG A 154 -23.79 30.34 -9.45
C ARG A 154 -24.63 30.39 -8.16
N ASN A 155 -24.62 29.36 -7.35
CA ASN A 155 -25.33 29.19 -6.07
C ASN A 155 -24.45 29.38 -4.81
N GLY A 156 -23.20 29.88 -4.93
CA GLY A 156 -22.34 30.17 -3.78
C GLY A 156 -21.74 28.97 -3.05
N TYR A 157 -21.96 27.75 -3.52
CA TYR A 157 -21.38 26.55 -2.93
C TYR A 157 -20.02 26.22 -3.55
N ARG A 158 -19.06 25.86 -2.68
CA ARG A 158 -17.73 25.37 -3.05
C ARG A 158 -17.86 24.07 -3.85
N VAL A 159 -17.13 23.95 -4.95
CA VAL A 159 -17.00 22.66 -5.64
C VAL A 159 -15.96 21.85 -4.86
N ASP A 160 -16.41 20.82 -4.15
CA ASP A 160 -15.50 19.93 -3.42
C ASP A 160 -14.79 18.96 -4.38
N ARG A 161 -13.58 18.57 -3.98
CA ARG A 161 -12.68 17.64 -4.70
C ARG A 161 -13.16 16.17 -4.71
N VAL A 162 -14.41 15.92 -4.43
CA VAL A 162 -14.98 14.57 -4.23
C VAL A 162 -14.72 13.66 -5.44
N ASP A 163 -14.74 14.23 -6.65
CA ASP A 163 -14.62 13.43 -7.88
C ASP A 163 -13.22 12.83 -8.12
N VAL A 164 -12.17 13.36 -7.48
CA VAL A 164 -10.80 12.83 -7.58
C VAL A 164 -10.54 11.77 -6.51
N HIS A 165 -11.14 11.93 -5.34
CA HIS A 165 -11.04 10.96 -4.24
C HIS A 165 -11.79 9.65 -4.53
N ASP A 166 -12.87 9.71 -5.31
CA ASP A 166 -13.66 8.52 -5.67
C ASP A 166 -13.03 7.71 -6.82
N ALA A 167 -12.00 8.24 -7.47
CA ALA A 167 -11.28 7.59 -8.58
C ALA A 167 -9.99 6.87 -8.16
N LEU A 168 -9.57 7.00 -6.89
CA LEU A 168 -8.42 6.35 -6.27
C LEU A 168 -8.87 5.24 -5.32
#